data_c2cca3667173164fdcef567a3adbef72
#
_entry.id   c2cca3667173164fdcef567a3adbef72
#
_cell.length_a   1.000
_cell.length_b   1.000
_cell.length_c   1.000
_cell.angle_alpha   90.00
_cell.angle_beta   90.00
_cell.angle_gamma   90.00
#
_symmetry.space_group_name_H-M   'P 1'
#
loop_
_entity.id
_entity.type
_entity.pdbx_description
1 polymer ?
#
loop_
_entity_poly.entity_id
_entity_poly.type
_entity_poly.pdbx_seq_one_letter_code
_entity_poly.pdbx_strand_id
1 'polypeptide(L)'
;MLWNVTPSAWDDLRMKNRVTTMLGIEIPIVQAPMGWIARSALASAVSNAGAMGIIETSSGELDNIRIEIAAMKDLTDKPFGVNIAQAFVADPRVIIDFVIAQGVKFVTTSAGSPTKYTAQLKDAGLTVFHVVPTLRAAEKAVNAGVDGLIVEGAEGGGFKNPSPVSTMVLLPAVTEAFDLPVIAAGGFLDGRTMAAALALGAEGVQLGTVMVASQESPVHENWKQAIIGAEETSTVFLNTHTSPALRALRTERTSALEFDHTTNAMGSFGNVHDVYFGGDLEAGIALTGQVAGRITESRPVAEIIRSCAQECEETLERLHAQYPSR
;
A
#
# COMPACT_ATOMS: atom_id res chain seq x y z
N MET A 1 -23.95 5.00 -17.08
CA MET A 1 -24.93 3.97 -16.63
C MET A 1 -24.75 3.86 -15.12
N LEU A 2 -25.73 4.32 -14.36
CA LEU A 2 -25.72 4.20 -12.89
C LEU A 2 -25.96 2.72 -12.54
N TRP A 3 -24.99 2.10 -11.91
CA TRP A 3 -25.07 0.72 -11.43
C TRP A 3 -25.96 0.67 -10.19
N ASN A 4 -27.19 0.22 -10.35
CA ASN A 4 -28.06 -0.15 -9.22
C ASN A 4 -27.69 -1.58 -8.78
N VAL A 5 -26.62 -1.73 -8.00
CA VAL A 5 -26.30 -2.99 -7.34
C VAL A 5 -26.97 -2.99 -5.97
N THR A 6 -27.84 -3.96 -5.74
CA THR A 6 -28.51 -4.12 -4.44
C THR A 6 -27.49 -4.52 -3.36
N PRO A 7 -27.61 -4.03 -2.10
CA PRO A 7 -26.68 -4.36 -1.01
C PRO A 7 -26.46 -5.88 -0.77
N SER A 8 -27.41 -6.73 -1.13
CA SER A 8 -27.31 -8.19 -0.96
C SER A 8 -26.32 -8.88 -1.92
N ALA A 9 -25.95 -8.27 -3.05
CA ALA A 9 -24.94 -8.82 -3.97
C ALA A 9 -23.50 -8.68 -3.46
N TRP A 10 -23.27 -7.89 -2.40
CA TRP A 10 -21.97 -7.65 -1.83
C TRP A 10 -21.54 -8.68 -0.79
N ASP A 11 -22.50 -9.42 -0.19
CA ASP A 11 -22.24 -10.38 0.88
C ASP A 11 -21.59 -11.69 0.38
N ASP A 12 -21.62 -11.94 -0.95
CA ASP A 12 -21.06 -13.14 -1.58
C ASP A 12 -19.65 -12.96 -2.15
N LEU A 13 -19.09 -11.73 -2.16
CA LEU A 13 -17.75 -11.45 -2.67
C LEU A 13 -16.65 -11.95 -1.70
N ARG A 14 -16.34 -13.24 -1.75
CA ARG A 14 -15.31 -13.86 -0.93
C ARG A 14 -14.27 -14.55 -1.81
N MET A 15 -13.12 -13.91 -1.96
CA MET A 15 -11.98 -14.50 -2.68
C MET A 15 -11.12 -15.32 -1.71
N LYS A 16 -11.31 -16.63 -1.65
CA LYS A 16 -10.56 -17.49 -0.71
C LYS A 16 -9.21 -17.92 -1.28
N ASN A 17 -8.12 -17.47 -0.67
CA ASN A 17 -6.74 -17.86 -0.96
C ASN A 17 -5.88 -17.85 0.32
N ARG A 18 -4.55 -18.04 0.19
CA ARG A 18 -3.64 -18.03 1.35
C ARG A 18 -3.62 -16.68 2.06
N VAL A 19 -3.63 -15.55 1.32
CA VAL A 19 -3.63 -14.18 1.90
C VAL A 19 -4.90 -13.96 2.71
N THR A 20 -6.10 -14.20 2.15
CA THR A 20 -7.35 -13.99 2.88
C THR A 20 -7.47 -14.88 4.10
N THR A 21 -7.01 -16.12 4.00
CA THR A 21 -7.02 -17.09 5.11
C THR A 21 -6.07 -16.66 6.24
N MET A 22 -4.85 -16.25 5.91
CA MET A 22 -3.84 -15.86 6.90
C MET A 22 -4.19 -14.54 7.59
N LEU A 23 -4.77 -13.60 6.84
CA LEU A 23 -5.09 -12.27 7.35
C LEU A 23 -6.49 -12.19 7.98
N GLY A 24 -7.33 -13.20 7.77
CA GLY A 24 -8.72 -13.22 8.27
C GLY A 24 -9.62 -12.20 7.58
N ILE A 25 -9.37 -11.87 6.32
CA ILE A 25 -10.10 -10.89 5.51
C ILE A 25 -10.95 -11.59 4.43
N GLU A 26 -11.93 -10.88 3.89
CA GLU A 26 -12.85 -11.39 2.87
C GLU A 26 -12.33 -11.14 1.45
N ILE A 27 -11.70 -9.98 1.24
CA ILE A 27 -11.19 -9.48 -0.04
C ILE A 27 -9.67 -9.32 0.06
N PRO A 28 -8.85 -9.91 -0.83
CA PRO A 28 -7.40 -9.89 -0.73
C PRO A 28 -6.81 -8.53 -1.18
N ILE A 29 -7.28 -7.48 -0.55
CA ILE A 29 -6.81 -6.10 -0.72
C ILE A 29 -6.22 -5.63 0.60
N VAL A 30 -5.05 -4.99 0.53
CA VAL A 30 -4.37 -4.36 1.66
C VAL A 30 -4.21 -2.88 1.38
N GLN A 31 -4.53 -2.03 2.34
CA GLN A 31 -4.22 -0.61 2.26
C GLN A 31 -2.72 -0.38 2.44
N ALA A 32 -2.11 0.46 1.60
CA ALA A 32 -0.70 0.83 1.76
C ALA A 32 -0.47 1.66 3.04
N PRO A 33 0.67 1.45 3.74
CA PRO A 33 1.03 2.22 4.92
C PRO A 33 1.61 3.59 4.53
N MET A 34 0.74 4.57 4.35
CA MET A 34 1.11 5.91 3.92
C MET A 34 1.31 6.82 5.14
N GLY A 35 2.50 7.37 5.31
CA GLY A 35 2.86 8.24 6.43
C GLY A 35 1.86 9.38 6.62
N TRP A 36 1.44 9.63 7.85
CA TRP A 36 0.41 10.60 8.28
C TRP A 36 -1.01 10.34 7.75
N ILE A 37 -1.20 9.50 6.72
CA ILE A 37 -2.48 9.26 6.05
C ILE A 37 -3.15 7.98 6.55
N ALA A 38 -2.38 6.91 6.67
CA ALA A 38 -2.85 5.58 7.08
C ALA A 38 -3.07 5.52 8.60
N ARG A 39 -4.08 6.21 9.08
CA ARG A 39 -4.53 6.33 10.47
C ARG A 39 -5.85 5.61 10.68
N SER A 40 -6.35 5.60 11.89
CA SER A 40 -7.51 4.81 12.30
C SER A 40 -8.76 5.03 11.46
N ALA A 41 -9.05 6.28 11.07
CA ALA A 41 -10.21 6.59 10.23
C ALA A 41 -10.18 5.88 8.88
N LEU A 42 -9.06 5.94 8.16
CA LEU A 42 -8.90 5.28 6.87
C LEU A 42 -8.78 3.75 7.04
N ALA A 43 -7.95 3.30 7.98
CA ALA A 43 -7.69 1.88 8.19
C ALA A 43 -8.95 1.13 8.64
N SER A 44 -9.78 1.70 9.52
CA SER A 44 -11.04 1.08 9.96
C SER A 44 -12.05 1.01 8.81
N ALA A 45 -12.15 2.03 7.95
CA ALA A 45 -13.00 2.00 6.78
C ALA A 45 -12.62 0.86 5.82
N VAL A 46 -11.30 0.63 5.62
CA VAL A 46 -10.79 -0.49 4.82
C VAL A 46 -11.12 -1.84 5.48
N SER A 47 -10.89 -1.99 6.78
CA SER A 47 -11.20 -3.21 7.53
C SER A 47 -12.69 -3.52 7.52
N ASN A 48 -13.55 -2.52 7.72
CA ASN A 48 -15.01 -2.66 7.67
C ASN A 48 -15.53 -3.00 6.27
N ALA A 49 -14.77 -2.69 5.22
CA ALA A 49 -15.09 -3.09 3.84
C ALA A 49 -14.67 -4.53 3.50
N GLY A 50 -14.11 -5.30 4.46
CA GLY A 50 -13.70 -6.69 4.29
C GLY A 50 -12.26 -6.89 3.80
N ALA A 51 -11.47 -5.82 3.73
CA ALA A 51 -10.06 -5.82 3.34
C ALA A 51 -9.13 -5.59 4.56
N MET A 52 -7.83 -5.40 4.37
CA MET A 52 -6.87 -5.18 5.46
C MET A 52 -6.48 -3.71 5.57
N GLY A 53 -7.01 -3.01 6.57
CA GLY A 53 -6.54 -1.69 6.96
C GLY A 53 -5.18 -1.76 7.66
N ILE A 54 -4.31 -0.80 7.39
CA ILE A 54 -2.95 -0.74 7.97
C ILE A 54 -2.73 0.61 8.64
N ILE A 55 -2.27 0.60 9.89
CA ILE A 55 -1.75 1.79 10.58
C ILE A 55 -0.26 1.94 10.23
N GLU A 56 0.16 3.13 9.87
CA GLU A 56 1.53 3.44 9.50
C GLU A 56 2.42 3.76 10.71
N THR A 57 3.75 3.64 10.55
CA THR A 57 4.73 4.16 11.51
C THR A 57 5.80 5.06 10.87
N SER A 58 5.69 5.29 9.56
CA SER A 58 6.69 6.03 8.78
C SER A 58 6.72 7.52 9.05
N SER A 59 5.68 8.09 9.68
CA SER A 59 5.69 9.46 10.19
C SER A 59 6.67 9.67 11.36
N GLY A 60 7.00 8.61 12.09
CA GLY A 60 7.83 8.70 13.30
C GLY A 60 7.10 9.22 14.54
N GLU A 61 5.82 9.58 14.44
CA GLU A 61 5.01 10.15 15.52
C GLU A 61 4.45 9.07 16.45
N LEU A 62 5.33 8.34 17.16
CA LEU A 62 4.97 7.12 17.88
C LEU A 62 3.83 7.28 18.90
N ASP A 63 3.73 8.42 19.57
CA ASP A 63 2.65 8.65 20.54
C ASP A 63 1.29 8.80 19.84
N ASN A 64 1.23 9.52 18.73
CA ASN A 64 0.04 9.60 17.90
C ASN A 64 -0.31 8.23 17.30
N ILE A 65 0.68 7.46 16.82
CA ILE A 65 0.47 6.12 16.27
C ILE A 65 -0.13 5.17 17.32
N ARG A 66 0.30 5.25 18.57
CA ARG A 66 -0.29 4.47 19.68
C ARG A 66 -1.76 4.80 19.90
N ILE A 67 -2.11 6.09 19.84
CA ILE A 67 -3.51 6.55 19.95
C ILE A 67 -4.33 5.98 18.78
N GLU A 68 -3.81 6.04 17.55
CA GLU A 68 -4.48 5.53 16.37
C GLU A 68 -4.68 4.00 16.41
N ILE A 69 -3.68 3.23 16.87
CA ILE A 69 -3.82 1.78 17.05
C ILE A 69 -4.87 1.46 18.12
N ALA A 70 -4.90 2.21 19.22
CA ALA A 70 -5.91 2.03 20.26
C ALA A 70 -7.32 2.33 19.75
N ALA A 71 -7.47 3.42 18.98
CA ALA A 71 -8.76 3.85 18.40
C ALA A 71 -9.35 2.82 17.42
N MET A 72 -8.54 1.98 16.78
CA MET A 72 -9.04 0.92 15.89
C MET A 72 -10.03 -0.01 16.60
N LYS A 73 -9.85 -0.28 17.90
CA LYS A 73 -10.73 -1.17 18.68
C LYS A 73 -12.15 -0.62 18.86
N ASP A 74 -12.28 0.70 18.80
CA ASP A 74 -13.59 1.37 18.92
C ASP A 74 -14.26 1.55 17.56
N LEU A 75 -13.47 1.48 16.47
CA LEU A 75 -13.93 1.76 15.10
C LEU A 75 -14.24 0.49 14.30
N THR A 76 -13.68 -0.68 14.68
CA THR A 76 -13.89 -1.92 13.94
C THR A 76 -13.64 -3.15 14.81
N ASP A 77 -14.48 -4.19 14.60
CA ASP A 77 -14.26 -5.55 15.10
C ASP A 77 -13.49 -6.43 14.08
N LYS A 78 -13.19 -5.88 12.90
CA LYS A 78 -12.49 -6.59 11.84
C LYS A 78 -10.97 -6.54 12.05
N PRO A 79 -10.21 -7.49 11.48
CA PRO A 79 -8.76 -7.48 11.58
C PRO A 79 -8.16 -6.23 10.92
N PHE A 80 -7.08 -5.75 11.51
CA PHE A 80 -6.22 -4.70 10.95
C PHE A 80 -4.76 -5.01 11.22
N GLY A 81 -3.87 -4.39 10.47
CA GLY A 81 -2.44 -4.54 10.62
C GLY A 81 -1.72 -3.24 10.99
N VAL A 82 -0.43 -3.37 11.26
CA VAL A 82 0.48 -2.24 11.50
C VAL A 82 1.71 -2.40 10.62
N ASN A 83 2.15 -1.33 9.97
CA ASN A 83 3.43 -1.30 9.27
C ASN A 83 4.53 -0.80 10.20
N ILE A 84 5.66 -1.51 10.25
CA ILE A 84 6.87 -1.09 10.96
C ILE A 84 7.90 -0.64 9.92
N ALA A 85 7.96 0.68 9.69
CA ALA A 85 8.89 1.33 8.78
C ALA A 85 10.24 1.60 9.49
N GLN A 86 11.11 0.60 9.50
CA GLN A 86 12.28 0.51 10.40
C GLN A 86 13.24 1.71 10.34
N ALA A 87 13.42 2.35 9.17
CA ALA A 87 14.32 3.48 9.01
C ALA A 87 13.76 4.81 9.55
N PHE A 88 12.43 4.89 9.77
CA PHE A 88 11.74 6.11 10.16
C PHE A 88 11.36 6.15 11.65
N VAL A 89 11.62 5.06 12.36
CA VAL A 89 11.33 4.93 13.80
C VAL A 89 12.66 4.86 14.55
N ALA A 90 12.87 5.75 15.50
CA ALA A 90 14.12 5.84 16.25
C ALA A 90 14.46 4.55 17.01
N ASP A 91 13.48 3.96 17.70
CA ASP A 91 13.57 2.62 18.30
C ASP A 91 12.33 1.79 17.93
N PRO A 92 12.42 0.98 16.87
CA PRO A 92 11.32 0.11 16.46
C PRO A 92 10.84 -0.86 17.54
N ARG A 93 11.65 -1.23 18.54
CA ARG A 93 11.24 -2.15 19.60
C ARG A 93 10.08 -1.59 20.42
N VAL A 94 10.09 -0.28 20.65
CA VAL A 94 9.01 0.39 21.41
C VAL A 94 7.65 0.21 20.75
N ILE A 95 7.58 0.32 19.43
CA ILE A 95 6.32 0.11 18.71
C ILE A 95 5.99 -1.37 18.55
N ILE A 96 6.98 -2.25 18.40
CA ILE A 96 6.80 -3.70 18.32
C ILE A 96 6.17 -4.22 19.61
N ASP A 97 6.74 -3.88 20.77
CA ASP A 97 6.21 -4.31 22.05
C ASP A 97 4.78 -3.79 22.27
N PHE A 98 4.50 -2.55 21.85
CA PHE A 98 3.16 -1.99 21.91
C PHE A 98 2.18 -2.74 21.00
N VAL A 99 2.55 -3.00 19.74
CA VAL A 99 1.72 -3.74 18.76
C VAL A 99 1.36 -5.15 19.28
N ILE A 100 2.35 -5.85 19.86
CA ILE A 100 2.13 -7.15 20.51
C ILE A 100 1.14 -7.03 21.67
N ALA A 101 1.33 -6.05 22.55
CA ALA A 101 0.46 -5.82 23.71
C ALA A 101 -0.98 -5.44 23.31
N GLN A 102 -1.17 -4.79 22.16
CA GLN A 102 -2.50 -4.48 21.61
C GLN A 102 -3.20 -5.68 20.98
N GLY A 103 -2.51 -6.82 20.80
CA GLY A 103 -3.08 -8.02 20.20
C GLY A 103 -3.26 -7.94 18.68
N VAL A 104 -2.54 -7.03 18.01
CA VAL A 104 -2.48 -6.99 16.54
C VAL A 104 -1.95 -8.32 16.03
N LYS A 105 -2.53 -8.84 14.93
CA LYS A 105 -2.18 -10.15 14.38
C LYS A 105 -1.36 -10.09 13.12
N PHE A 106 -1.42 -8.98 12.40
CA PHE A 106 -0.73 -8.79 11.13
C PHE A 106 0.20 -7.58 11.17
N VAL A 107 1.43 -7.79 10.77
CA VAL A 107 2.45 -6.74 10.67
C VAL A 107 3.12 -6.78 9.30
N THR A 108 3.26 -5.62 8.67
CA THR A 108 4.17 -5.46 7.55
C THR A 108 5.44 -4.78 8.02
N THR A 109 6.60 -5.21 7.53
CA THR A 109 7.88 -4.56 7.80
C THR A 109 8.44 -3.97 6.52
N SER A 110 9.01 -2.77 6.59
CA SER A 110 9.55 -2.05 5.43
C SER A 110 10.75 -1.19 5.80
N ALA A 111 11.42 -0.62 4.80
CA ALA A 111 12.52 0.34 4.96
C ALA A 111 13.62 -0.12 5.93
N GLY A 112 14.00 -1.39 5.87
CA GLY A 112 15.03 -1.96 6.74
C GLY A 112 15.32 -3.43 6.44
N SER A 113 16.09 -4.07 7.33
CA SER A 113 16.42 -5.49 7.16
C SER A 113 15.31 -6.40 7.69
N PRO A 114 14.82 -7.39 6.91
CA PRO A 114 13.83 -8.34 7.39
C PRO A 114 14.34 -9.19 8.56
N THR A 115 15.66 -9.42 8.68
CA THR A 115 16.24 -10.25 9.75
C THR A 115 16.16 -9.61 11.14
N LYS A 116 15.90 -8.29 11.21
CA LYS A 116 16.06 -7.55 12.46
C LYS A 116 14.97 -7.85 13.49
N TYR A 117 13.72 -8.03 13.05
CA TYR A 117 12.58 -8.18 13.94
C TYR A 117 11.63 -9.34 13.60
N THR A 118 11.83 -10.02 12.46
CA THR A 118 10.91 -11.08 12.01
C THR A 118 10.78 -12.19 13.05
N ALA A 119 11.88 -12.68 13.61
CA ALA A 119 11.83 -13.74 14.63
C ALA A 119 11.02 -13.29 15.87
N GLN A 120 11.29 -12.10 16.42
CA GLN A 120 10.57 -11.56 17.58
C GLN A 120 9.07 -11.43 17.33
N LEU A 121 8.68 -10.93 16.14
CA LEU A 121 7.27 -10.77 15.77
C LEU A 121 6.57 -12.13 15.62
N LYS A 122 7.24 -13.11 15.00
CA LYS A 122 6.69 -14.46 14.81
C LYS A 122 6.60 -15.23 16.13
N ASP A 123 7.59 -15.12 16.99
CA ASP A 123 7.59 -15.74 18.33
C ASP A 123 6.43 -15.20 19.19
N ALA A 124 6.01 -13.95 18.94
CA ALA A 124 4.82 -13.35 19.54
C ALA A 124 3.49 -13.74 18.87
N GLY A 125 3.52 -14.60 17.84
CA GLY A 125 2.35 -15.12 17.13
C GLY A 125 1.75 -14.17 16.09
N LEU A 126 2.54 -13.20 15.59
CA LEU A 126 2.09 -12.32 14.50
C LEU A 126 2.41 -12.91 13.14
N THR A 127 1.53 -12.66 12.18
CA THR A 127 1.79 -12.88 10.75
C THR A 127 2.62 -11.71 10.22
N VAL A 128 3.77 -12.00 9.60
CA VAL A 128 4.76 -11.00 9.17
C VAL A 128 4.96 -11.04 7.67
N PHE A 129 4.63 -9.96 6.97
CA PHE A 129 4.99 -9.75 5.57
C PHE A 129 6.07 -8.68 5.46
N HIS A 130 6.99 -8.82 4.50
CA HIS A 130 8.04 -7.83 4.25
C HIS A 130 7.90 -7.19 2.86
N VAL A 131 8.07 -5.87 2.80
CA VAL A 131 8.03 -5.12 1.52
C VAL A 131 9.35 -5.25 0.79
N VAL A 132 9.31 -5.73 -0.47
CA VAL A 132 10.49 -6.02 -1.27
C VAL A 132 10.44 -5.34 -2.64
N PRO A 133 11.47 -4.53 -3.00
CA PRO A 133 11.55 -3.83 -4.29
C PRO A 133 12.43 -4.57 -5.32
N THR A 134 13.00 -5.72 -4.98
CA THR A 134 13.88 -6.51 -5.87
C THR A 134 13.82 -8.00 -5.51
N LEU A 135 14.17 -8.86 -6.47
CA LEU A 135 14.29 -10.32 -6.23
C LEU A 135 15.30 -10.64 -5.10
N ARG A 136 16.43 -9.93 -5.05
CA ARG A 136 17.41 -10.09 -3.99
C ARG A 136 16.87 -9.69 -2.60
N ALA A 137 15.99 -8.67 -2.55
CA ALA A 137 15.33 -8.30 -1.29
C ALA A 137 14.32 -9.37 -0.87
N ALA A 138 13.59 -9.97 -1.84
CA ALA A 138 12.69 -11.08 -1.59
C ALA A 138 13.44 -12.30 -1.03
N GLU A 139 14.55 -12.69 -1.62
CA GLU A 139 15.40 -13.77 -1.11
C GLU A 139 15.83 -13.54 0.35
N LYS A 140 16.25 -12.32 0.69
CA LYS A 140 16.61 -11.97 2.08
C LYS A 140 15.43 -12.07 3.04
N ALA A 141 14.23 -11.69 2.60
CA ALA A 141 13.03 -11.76 3.42
C ALA A 141 12.60 -13.21 3.65
N VAL A 142 12.63 -14.05 2.61
CA VAL A 142 12.37 -15.48 2.70
C VAL A 142 13.34 -16.16 3.67
N ASN A 143 14.64 -15.88 3.54
CA ASN A 143 15.68 -16.41 4.43
C ASN A 143 15.53 -15.91 5.88
N ALA A 144 14.89 -14.78 6.11
CA ALA A 144 14.56 -14.27 7.45
C ALA A 144 13.32 -14.96 8.06
N GLY A 145 12.59 -15.76 7.29
CA GLY A 145 11.45 -16.54 7.76
C GLY A 145 10.13 -15.76 7.84
N VAL A 146 9.93 -14.74 6.97
CA VAL A 146 8.64 -14.05 6.86
C VAL A 146 7.54 -15.00 6.38
N ASP A 147 6.28 -14.69 6.67
CA ASP A 147 5.12 -15.48 6.26
C ASP A 147 4.64 -15.15 4.84
N GLY A 148 5.03 -14.00 4.32
CA GLY A 148 4.70 -13.58 2.96
C GLY A 148 5.45 -12.31 2.55
N LEU A 149 5.25 -11.92 1.31
CA LEU A 149 5.94 -10.79 0.70
C LEU A 149 4.93 -9.75 0.19
N ILE A 150 5.31 -8.46 0.31
CA ILE A 150 4.68 -7.39 -0.45
C ILE A 150 5.67 -6.98 -1.54
N VAL A 151 5.39 -7.35 -2.78
CA VAL A 151 6.26 -7.10 -3.94
C VAL A 151 5.88 -5.75 -4.54
N GLU A 152 6.75 -4.76 -4.37
CA GLU A 152 6.44 -3.38 -4.75
C GLU A 152 7.26 -2.90 -5.95
N GLY A 153 6.56 -2.72 -7.08
CA GLY A 153 7.14 -2.14 -8.29
C GLY A 153 7.35 -0.63 -8.22
N ALA A 154 8.06 -0.12 -9.23
CA ALA A 154 8.45 1.28 -9.32
C ALA A 154 7.29 2.25 -9.57
N GLU A 155 6.12 1.75 -9.97
CA GLU A 155 4.91 2.53 -10.22
C GLU A 155 4.26 3.06 -8.93
N GLY A 156 4.55 2.44 -7.79
CA GLY A 156 4.04 2.88 -6.48
C GLY A 156 4.58 4.25 -6.07
N GLY A 157 3.77 5.02 -5.35
CA GLY A 157 4.19 6.27 -4.71
C GLY A 157 5.11 6.04 -3.50
N GLY A 158 5.76 7.09 -3.02
CA GLY A 158 6.57 7.02 -1.81
C GLY A 158 8.01 6.62 -2.04
N PHE A 159 8.58 6.02 -1.00
CA PHE A 159 10.00 5.63 -0.98
C PHE A 159 10.25 4.43 -1.90
N LYS A 160 11.29 4.52 -2.73
CA LYS A 160 11.62 3.55 -3.77
C LYS A 160 13.10 3.16 -3.75
N ASN A 161 13.39 2.03 -4.39
CA ASN A 161 14.75 1.67 -4.73
C ASN A 161 15.27 2.61 -5.84
N PRO A 162 16.49 3.16 -5.74
CA PRO A 162 17.09 3.97 -6.82
C PRO A 162 17.24 3.23 -8.15
N SER A 163 17.34 1.90 -8.12
CA SER A 163 17.29 1.05 -9.31
C SER A 163 15.88 0.48 -9.45
N PRO A 164 14.97 1.19 -10.13
CA PRO A 164 13.56 0.82 -10.17
C PRO A 164 13.32 -0.39 -11.07
N VAL A 165 12.44 -1.29 -10.62
CA VAL A 165 11.92 -2.40 -11.42
C VAL A 165 10.41 -2.26 -11.50
N SER A 166 9.84 -2.38 -12.72
CA SER A 166 8.39 -2.34 -12.90
C SER A 166 7.72 -3.58 -12.32
N THR A 167 6.47 -3.43 -11.90
CA THR A 167 5.67 -4.53 -11.33
C THR A 167 5.55 -5.71 -12.29
N MET A 168 5.36 -5.45 -13.59
CA MET A 168 5.28 -6.49 -14.64
C MET A 168 6.52 -7.39 -14.75
N VAL A 169 7.69 -6.92 -14.31
CA VAL A 169 8.95 -7.68 -14.32
C VAL A 169 9.23 -8.27 -12.94
N LEU A 170 9.04 -7.50 -11.89
CA LEU A 170 9.39 -7.91 -10.54
C LEU A 170 8.46 -8.99 -9.99
N LEU A 171 7.15 -8.82 -10.19
CA LEU A 171 6.15 -9.70 -9.60
C LEU A 171 6.31 -11.16 -10.08
N PRO A 172 6.31 -11.48 -11.38
CA PRO A 172 6.51 -12.86 -11.81
C PRO A 172 7.89 -13.41 -11.42
N ALA A 173 8.95 -12.60 -11.44
CA ALA A 173 10.27 -13.06 -11.00
C ALA A 173 10.29 -13.50 -9.53
N VAL A 174 9.50 -12.88 -8.65
CA VAL A 174 9.41 -13.25 -7.24
C VAL A 174 8.48 -14.44 -7.04
N THR A 175 7.32 -14.48 -7.70
CA THR A 175 6.33 -15.56 -7.56
C THR A 175 6.81 -16.88 -8.17
N GLU A 176 7.66 -16.83 -9.20
CA GLU A 176 8.33 -18.02 -9.76
C GLU A 176 9.46 -18.54 -8.86
N ALA A 177 10.15 -17.64 -8.15
CA ALA A 177 11.30 -18.02 -7.33
C ALA A 177 10.92 -18.57 -5.94
N PHE A 178 9.77 -18.18 -5.38
CA PHE A 178 9.42 -18.49 -3.99
C PHE A 178 7.95 -18.89 -3.85
N ASP A 179 7.70 -20.00 -3.16
CA ASP A 179 6.34 -20.45 -2.80
C ASP A 179 5.91 -19.83 -1.46
N LEU A 180 5.71 -18.53 -1.45
CA LEU A 180 5.12 -17.77 -0.34
C LEU A 180 3.92 -16.94 -0.83
N PRO A 181 2.94 -16.67 0.04
CA PRO A 181 1.88 -15.71 -0.30
C PRO A 181 2.46 -14.35 -0.69
N VAL A 182 2.04 -13.82 -1.83
CA VAL A 182 2.50 -12.54 -2.35
C VAL A 182 1.35 -11.57 -2.49
N ILE A 183 1.52 -10.36 -1.96
CA ILE A 183 0.69 -9.20 -2.20
C ILE A 183 1.43 -8.28 -3.18
N ALA A 184 0.82 -7.99 -4.32
CA ALA A 184 1.40 -7.11 -5.32
C ALA A 184 1.12 -5.64 -4.99
N ALA A 185 2.13 -4.78 -5.07
CA ALA A 185 2.04 -3.34 -4.82
C ALA A 185 2.70 -2.54 -5.96
N GLY A 186 2.20 -1.33 -6.20
CA GLY A 186 2.66 -0.48 -7.31
C GLY A 186 1.94 -0.78 -8.61
N GLY A 187 1.13 0.18 -9.08
CA GLY A 187 0.38 0.06 -10.33
C GLY A 187 -1.05 -0.47 -10.19
N PHE A 188 -1.56 -0.72 -8.99
CA PHE A 188 -2.89 -1.31 -8.76
C PHE A 188 -3.90 -0.28 -8.25
N LEU A 189 -5.13 -0.33 -8.80
CA LEU A 189 -6.23 0.56 -8.37
C LEU A 189 -7.64 -0.01 -8.62
N ASP A 190 -7.81 -0.99 -9.50
CA ASP A 190 -9.09 -1.52 -9.96
C ASP A 190 -9.04 -3.05 -10.15
N GLY A 191 -10.19 -3.65 -10.45
CA GLY A 191 -10.30 -5.09 -10.60
C GLY A 191 -9.52 -5.66 -11.79
N ARG A 192 -9.33 -4.90 -12.86
CA ARG A 192 -8.52 -5.35 -14.00
C ARG A 192 -7.05 -5.45 -13.64
N THR A 193 -6.54 -4.46 -12.90
CA THR A 193 -5.16 -4.51 -12.40
C THR A 193 -4.99 -5.59 -11.33
N MET A 194 -5.99 -5.82 -10.48
CA MET A 194 -6.00 -6.92 -9.53
C MET A 194 -6.00 -8.29 -10.24
N ALA A 195 -6.85 -8.50 -11.27
CA ALA A 195 -6.84 -9.73 -12.06
C ALA A 195 -5.49 -9.98 -12.74
N ALA A 196 -4.83 -8.92 -13.23
CA ALA A 196 -3.48 -9.02 -13.78
C ALA A 196 -2.45 -9.44 -12.71
N ALA A 197 -2.54 -8.93 -11.48
CA ALA A 197 -1.69 -9.37 -10.37
C ALA A 197 -1.86 -10.85 -10.05
N LEU A 198 -3.12 -11.34 -10.01
CA LEU A 198 -3.41 -12.76 -9.79
C LEU A 198 -2.85 -13.63 -10.92
N ALA A 199 -2.96 -13.19 -12.18
CA ALA A 199 -2.38 -13.89 -13.33
C ALA A 199 -0.84 -13.96 -13.27
N LEU A 200 -0.19 -13.00 -12.62
CA LEU A 200 1.26 -12.98 -12.38
C LEU A 200 1.69 -13.71 -11.10
N GLY A 201 0.77 -14.43 -10.44
CA GLY A 201 1.03 -15.26 -9.28
C GLY A 201 0.90 -14.59 -7.92
N ALA A 202 0.42 -13.35 -7.84
CA ALA A 202 0.04 -12.74 -6.56
C ALA A 202 -1.26 -13.35 -6.01
N GLU A 203 -1.47 -13.23 -4.70
CA GLU A 203 -2.70 -13.64 -4.02
C GLU A 203 -3.45 -12.47 -3.38
N GLY A 204 -3.02 -11.25 -3.64
CA GLY A 204 -3.66 -10.02 -3.24
C GLY A 204 -2.95 -8.81 -3.81
N VAL A 205 -3.56 -7.64 -3.62
CA VAL A 205 -3.00 -6.36 -4.06
C VAL A 205 -2.96 -5.35 -2.92
N GLN A 206 -1.96 -4.47 -2.95
CA GLN A 206 -1.88 -3.32 -2.04
C GLN A 206 -2.22 -2.04 -2.79
N LEU A 207 -3.20 -1.29 -2.29
CA LEU A 207 -3.67 -0.04 -2.87
C LEU A 207 -3.17 1.15 -2.06
N GLY A 208 -2.52 2.12 -2.73
CA GLY A 208 -2.01 3.35 -2.11
C GLY A 208 -2.72 4.60 -2.64
N THR A 209 -2.35 5.09 -3.80
CA THR A 209 -2.78 6.39 -4.34
C THR A 209 -4.31 6.53 -4.45
N VAL A 210 -5.02 5.47 -4.78
CA VAL A 210 -6.49 5.49 -4.80
C VAL A 210 -7.07 5.68 -3.40
N MET A 211 -6.40 5.17 -2.35
CA MET A 211 -6.79 5.40 -0.96
C MET A 211 -6.45 6.83 -0.50
N VAL A 212 -5.37 7.45 -1.03
CA VAL A 212 -5.11 8.90 -0.80
C VAL A 212 -6.24 9.75 -1.35
N ALA A 213 -6.79 9.40 -2.51
CA ALA A 213 -7.89 10.13 -3.14
C ALA A 213 -9.27 9.78 -2.57
N SER A 214 -9.39 8.82 -1.64
CA SER A 214 -10.68 8.40 -1.07
C SER A 214 -11.31 9.46 -0.16
N GLN A 215 -12.61 9.31 0.09
CA GLN A 215 -13.35 10.25 0.96
C GLN A 215 -12.86 10.21 2.41
N GLU A 216 -12.48 9.02 2.92
CA GLU A 216 -12.00 8.81 4.28
C GLU A 216 -10.53 9.20 4.49
N SER A 217 -9.81 9.51 3.40
CA SER A 217 -8.44 10.01 3.50
C SER A 217 -8.40 11.40 4.13
N PRO A 218 -7.50 11.65 5.11
CA PRO A 218 -7.44 12.93 5.81
C PRO A 218 -6.75 14.04 5.01
N VAL A 219 -6.22 13.76 3.81
CA VAL A 219 -5.49 14.76 3.04
C VAL A 219 -6.39 15.87 2.52
N HIS A 220 -5.81 17.05 2.34
CA HIS A 220 -6.52 18.21 1.82
C HIS A 220 -7.08 17.97 0.42
N GLU A 221 -8.23 18.55 0.13
CA GLU A 221 -8.94 18.38 -1.14
C GLU A 221 -8.09 18.77 -2.37
N ASN A 222 -7.21 19.76 -2.26
CA ASN A 222 -6.30 20.14 -3.34
C ASN A 222 -5.44 18.97 -3.82
N TRP A 223 -4.96 18.11 -2.92
CA TRP A 223 -4.18 16.94 -3.33
C TRP A 223 -5.08 15.87 -3.98
N LYS A 224 -6.28 15.63 -3.43
CA LYS A 224 -7.25 14.71 -4.07
C LYS A 224 -7.57 15.18 -5.49
N GLN A 225 -7.85 16.48 -5.67
CA GLN A 225 -8.12 17.04 -7.00
C GLN A 225 -6.92 17.00 -7.93
N ALA A 226 -5.71 17.20 -7.44
CA ALA A 226 -4.50 17.04 -8.23
C ALA A 226 -4.27 15.57 -8.68
N ILE A 227 -4.66 14.58 -7.87
CA ILE A 227 -4.65 13.17 -8.27
C ILE A 227 -5.73 12.92 -9.34
N ILE A 228 -6.96 13.42 -9.14
CA ILE A 228 -8.09 13.23 -10.07
C ILE A 228 -7.84 13.89 -11.43
N GLY A 229 -7.14 15.03 -11.45
CA GLY A 229 -6.74 15.73 -12.68
C GLY A 229 -5.42 15.26 -13.29
N ALA A 230 -4.79 14.23 -12.74
CA ALA A 230 -3.49 13.77 -13.21
C ALA A 230 -3.61 12.97 -14.51
N GLU A 231 -2.56 13.03 -15.33
CA GLU A 231 -2.30 12.15 -16.47
C GLU A 231 -1.31 11.04 -16.05
N GLU A 232 -1.09 10.02 -16.89
CA GLU A 232 -0.17 8.90 -16.61
C GLU A 232 1.29 9.37 -16.46
N THR A 233 1.62 10.57 -16.96
CA THR A 233 2.93 11.21 -16.85
C THR A 233 3.04 12.22 -15.71
N SER A 234 1.98 12.43 -14.94
CA SER A 234 1.91 13.45 -13.87
C SER A 234 2.63 13.05 -12.57
N THR A 235 3.58 12.12 -12.63
CA THR A 235 4.47 11.80 -11.51
C THR A 235 5.93 11.92 -11.90
N VAL A 236 6.78 12.20 -10.90
CA VAL A 236 8.24 12.28 -11.03
C VAL A 236 8.91 11.13 -10.28
N PHE A 237 10.12 10.78 -10.69
CA PHE A 237 10.97 9.83 -9.97
C PHE A 237 12.25 10.51 -9.53
N LEU A 238 12.30 10.89 -8.27
CA LEU A 238 13.34 11.74 -7.69
C LEU A 238 14.44 10.92 -7.03
N ASN A 239 15.60 11.55 -6.80
CA ASN A 239 16.66 11.04 -5.96
C ASN A 239 17.28 9.72 -6.47
N THR A 240 17.32 9.52 -7.79
CA THR A 240 17.82 8.29 -8.41
C THR A 240 19.30 8.01 -8.18
N HIS A 241 20.06 9.02 -7.80
CA HIS A 241 21.52 8.97 -7.53
C HIS A 241 21.86 8.57 -6.09
N THR A 242 20.87 8.48 -5.19
CA THR A 242 21.06 8.09 -3.77
C THR A 242 19.85 7.28 -3.28
N SER A 243 19.82 6.88 -2.01
CA SER A 243 18.76 6.08 -1.41
C SER A 243 18.17 6.80 -0.20
N PRO A 244 16.85 6.79 -0.04
CA PRO A 244 15.84 6.24 -0.96
C PRO A 244 15.56 7.15 -2.16
N ALA A 245 15.16 6.60 -3.29
CA ALA A 245 14.48 7.33 -4.35
C ALA A 245 13.02 7.60 -3.94
N LEU A 246 12.34 8.51 -4.63
CA LEU A 246 10.96 8.90 -4.33
C LEU A 246 10.12 8.94 -5.61
N ARG A 247 8.89 8.43 -5.53
CA ARG A 247 7.88 8.73 -6.56
C ARG A 247 6.82 9.66 -5.96
N ALA A 248 6.58 10.78 -6.65
CA ALA A 248 5.71 11.85 -6.16
C ALA A 248 4.91 12.49 -7.31
N LEU A 249 3.91 13.28 -6.96
CA LEU A 249 3.16 14.12 -7.89
C LEU A 249 4.10 15.14 -8.52
N ARG A 250 3.91 15.39 -9.81
CA ARG A 250 4.62 16.43 -10.56
C ARG A 250 4.06 17.80 -10.21
N THR A 251 4.88 18.65 -9.64
CA THR A 251 4.63 20.06 -9.33
C THR A 251 5.80 20.89 -9.88
N GLU A 252 5.79 22.21 -9.76
CA GLU A 252 6.96 23.03 -10.12
C GLU A 252 8.18 22.62 -9.28
N ARG A 253 7.99 22.48 -7.96
CA ARG A 253 9.02 22.05 -7.03
C ARG A 253 9.61 20.69 -7.38
N THR A 254 8.78 19.67 -7.59
CA THR A 254 9.27 18.30 -7.85
C THR A 254 9.86 18.17 -9.24
N SER A 255 9.39 18.93 -10.24
CA SER A 255 9.99 19.00 -11.56
C SER A 255 11.39 19.61 -11.54
N ALA A 256 11.62 20.63 -10.71
CA ALA A 256 12.96 21.18 -10.52
C ALA A 256 13.92 20.17 -9.88
N LEU A 257 13.45 19.34 -8.95
CA LEU A 257 14.23 18.29 -8.28
C LEU A 257 14.48 17.06 -9.17
N GLU A 258 13.65 16.79 -10.17
CA GLU A 258 13.77 15.58 -11.02
C GLU A 258 15.10 15.54 -11.79
N PHE A 259 15.59 16.68 -12.22
CA PHE A 259 16.83 16.80 -12.99
C PHE A 259 18.03 17.29 -12.15
N ASP A 260 17.82 17.58 -10.86
CA ASP A 260 18.89 17.97 -9.95
C ASP A 260 19.52 16.73 -9.30
N HIS A 261 20.61 16.24 -9.86
CA HIS A 261 21.39 15.12 -9.30
C HIS A 261 22.36 15.53 -8.21
N THR A 262 22.37 16.79 -7.80
CA THR A 262 23.26 17.31 -6.74
C THR A 262 22.56 17.43 -5.38
N THR A 263 21.25 17.62 -5.39
CA THR A 263 20.43 17.77 -4.19
C THR A 263 19.81 16.44 -3.78
N ASN A 264 19.94 16.09 -2.50
CA ASN A 264 19.21 14.95 -1.94
C ASN A 264 17.75 15.36 -1.67
N ALA A 265 16.80 14.76 -2.40
CA ALA A 265 15.37 15.06 -2.28
C ALA A 265 14.81 14.84 -0.86
N MET A 266 15.45 13.98 -0.03
CA MET A 266 15.07 13.82 1.38
C MET A 266 15.32 15.09 2.19
N GLY A 267 16.42 15.82 1.92
CA GLY A 267 16.69 17.12 2.54
C GLY A 267 15.77 18.24 2.05
N SER A 268 15.15 18.05 0.89
CA SER A 268 14.22 18.99 0.26
C SER A 268 12.76 18.54 0.36
N PHE A 269 12.44 17.58 1.25
CA PHE A 269 11.10 17.00 1.37
C PHE A 269 10.03 18.05 1.69
N GLY A 270 10.40 19.11 2.36
CA GLY A 270 9.53 20.24 2.67
C GLY A 270 8.63 20.00 3.88
N ASN A 271 7.56 20.80 3.99
CA ASN A 271 6.63 20.70 5.10
C ASN A 271 5.47 19.76 4.76
N VAL A 272 5.49 18.57 5.35
CA VAL A 272 4.46 17.54 5.14
C VAL A 272 3.06 18.02 5.54
N HIS A 273 2.94 18.74 6.66
CA HIS A 273 1.64 19.23 7.14
C HIS A 273 1.03 20.26 6.21
N ASP A 274 1.84 21.16 5.66
CA ASP A 274 1.34 22.17 4.70
C ASP A 274 0.91 21.50 3.38
N VAL A 275 1.63 20.48 2.92
CA VAL A 275 1.28 19.71 1.72
C VAL A 275 0.03 18.86 1.95
N TYR A 276 0.06 18.00 2.99
CA TYR A 276 -0.93 16.93 3.15
C TYR A 276 -2.25 17.45 3.70
N PHE A 277 -2.19 18.40 4.63
CA PHE A 277 -3.36 18.91 5.35
C PHE A 277 -3.66 20.39 5.06
N GLY A 278 -2.65 21.17 4.69
CA GLY A 278 -2.81 22.57 4.29
C GLY A 278 -3.17 22.76 2.81
N GLY A 279 -2.88 21.75 1.97
CA GLY A 279 -3.21 21.77 0.54
C GLY A 279 -2.26 22.61 -0.33
N ASP A 280 -1.13 23.03 0.21
CA ASP A 280 -0.06 23.70 -0.56
C ASP A 280 0.89 22.66 -1.14
N LEU A 281 0.62 22.22 -2.36
CA LEU A 281 1.42 21.18 -3.03
C LEU A 281 2.85 21.61 -3.38
N GLU A 282 3.14 22.91 -3.34
CA GLU A 282 4.49 23.44 -3.55
C GLU A 282 5.30 23.57 -2.24
N ALA A 283 4.66 23.41 -1.07
CA ALA A 283 5.36 23.43 0.22
C ALA A 283 6.26 22.21 0.45
N GLY A 284 6.08 21.13 -0.32
CA GLY A 284 6.87 19.92 -0.17
C GLY A 284 6.62 18.87 -1.25
N ILE A 285 6.82 17.60 -0.90
CA ILE A 285 6.73 16.47 -1.82
C ILE A 285 5.47 15.64 -1.50
N ALA A 286 4.49 15.65 -2.42
CA ALA A 286 3.27 14.83 -2.33
C ALA A 286 3.51 13.44 -2.92
N LEU A 287 3.74 12.44 -2.07
CA LEU A 287 4.07 11.07 -2.49
C LEU A 287 2.88 10.41 -3.19
N THR A 288 3.00 10.22 -4.52
CA THR A 288 1.90 9.80 -5.40
C THR A 288 2.39 8.79 -6.42
N GLY A 289 1.67 7.68 -6.61
CA GLY A 289 1.98 6.65 -7.61
C GLY A 289 1.43 6.96 -9.00
N GLN A 290 1.95 6.27 -10.01
CA GLN A 290 1.58 6.49 -11.43
C GLN A 290 0.11 6.21 -11.73
N VAL A 291 -0.57 5.40 -10.91
CA VAL A 291 -2.02 5.16 -11.07
C VAL A 291 -2.87 6.41 -10.90
N ALA A 292 -2.31 7.53 -10.40
CA ALA A 292 -2.99 8.82 -10.36
C ALA A 292 -3.64 9.16 -11.70
N GLY A 293 -2.95 8.95 -12.83
CA GLY A 293 -3.49 9.19 -14.17
C GLY A 293 -4.70 8.35 -14.58
N ARG A 294 -5.19 7.47 -13.70
CA ARG A 294 -6.38 6.64 -13.91
C ARG A 294 -7.47 6.85 -12.85
N ILE A 295 -7.23 7.71 -11.88
CA ILE A 295 -8.19 8.03 -10.81
C ILE A 295 -8.99 9.25 -11.25
N THR A 296 -10.29 9.08 -11.48
CA THR A 296 -11.15 10.11 -12.06
C THR A 296 -12.12 10.74 -11.07
N GLU A 297 -12.21 10.19 -9.87
CA GLU A 297 -13.13 10.68 -8.83
C GLU A 297 -12.69 10.26 -7.42
N SER A 298 -13.14 11.00 -6.41
CA SER A 298 -13.04 10.62 -5.00
C SER A 298 -14.25 9.78 -4.60
N ARG A 299 -14.01 8.54 -4.14
CA ARG A 299 -15.06 7.60 -3.74
C ARG A 299 -14.89 7.14 -2.29
N PRO A 300 -15.96 6.66 -1.64
CA PRO A 300 -15.85 5.95 -0.38
C PRO A 300 -14.94 4.71 -0.50
N VAL A 301 -14.14 4.46 0.53
CA VAL A 301 -13.24 3.28 0.61
C VAL A 301 -13.99 1.97 0.35
N ALA A 302 -15.18 1.83 0.95
CA ALA A 302 -15.99 0.62 0.79
C ALA A 302 -16.40 0.38 -0.67
N GLU A 303 -16.67 1.44 -1.42
CA GLU A 303 -16.99 1.36 -2.86
C GLU A 303 -15.75 0.99 -3.68
N ILE A 304 -14.61 1.61 -3.40
CA ILE A 304 -13.32 1.30 -4.06
C ILE A 304 -13.00 -0.19 -3.92
N ILE A 305 -13.05 -0.72 -2.69
CA ILE A 305 -12.68 -2.11 -2.40
C ILE A 305 -13.64 -3.09 -3.07
N ARG A 306 -14.94 -2.87 -2.91
CA ARG A 306 -15.96 -3.78 -3.46
C ARG A 306 -15.99 -3.77 -4.97
N SER A 307 -15.93 -2.58 -5.59
CA SER A 307 -15.88 -2.48 -7.05
C SER A 307 -14.62 -3.12 -7.63
N CYS A 308 -13.48 -3.00 -6.94
CA CYS A 308 -12.24 -3.67 -7.34
C CYS A 308 -12.39 -5.19 -7.31
N ALA A 309 -12.96 -5.76 -6.25
CA ALA A 309 -13.19 -7.21 -6.15
C ALA A 309 -14.15 -7.70 -7.22
N GLN A 310 -15.30 -7.05 -7.38
CA GLN A 310 -16.30 -7.41 -8.39
C GLN A 310 -15.74 -7.34 -9.82
N GLU A 311 -15.09 -6.24 -10.18
CA GLU A 311 -14.49 -6.09 -11.52
C GLU A 311 -13.37 -7.13 -11.76
N CYS A 312 -12.66 -7.55 -10.69
CA CYS A 312 -11.68 -8.61 -10.78
C CYS A 312 -12.33 -9.94 -11.18
N GLU A 313 -13.39 -10.34 -10.49
CA GLU A 313 -14.15 -11.56 -10.82
C GLU A 313 -14.72 -11.51 -12.24
N GLU A 314 -15.39 -10.43 -12.61
CA GLU A 314 -15.91 -10.23 -13.97
C GLU A 314 -14.81 -10.30 -15.04
N THR A 315 -13.60 -9.77 -14.72
CA THR A 315 -12.46 -9.83 -15.63
C THR A 315 -11.95 -11.25 -15.81
N LEU A 316 -11.84 -12.03 -14.73
CA LEU A 316 -11.42 -13.43 -14.77
C LEU A 316 -12.42 -14.30 -15.53
N GLU A 317 -13.71 -14.13 -15.28
CA GLU A 317 -14.78 -14.83 -15.99
C GLU A 317 -14.75 -14.52 -17.48
N ARG A 318 -14.64 -13.26 -17.85
CA ARG A 318 -14.54 -12.82 -19.25
C ARG A 318 -13.32 -13.43 -19.94
N LEU A 319 -12.14 -13.45 -19.29
CA LEU A 319 -10.94 -14.06 -19.84
C LEU A 319 -11.09 -15.57 -20.00
N HIS A 320 -11.69 -16.26 -19.02
CA HIS A 320 -11.96 -17.69 -19.11
C HIS A 320 -12.94 -18.01 -20.27
N ALA A 321 -13.98 -17.21 -20.45
CA ALA A 321 -14.91 -17.37 -21.56
C ALA A 321 -14.27 -17.10 -22.93
N GLN A 322 -13.36 -16.12 -23.00
CA GLN A 322 -12.67 -15.75 -24.26
C GLN A 322 -11.55 -16.73 -24.64
N TYR A 323 -10.89 -17.30 -23.64
CA TYR A 323 -9.75 -18.23 -23.80
C TYR A 323 -9.98 -19.52 -23.01
N PRO A 324 -10.97 -20.34 -23.38
CA PRO A 324 -11.26 -21.57 -22.64
C PRO A 324 -10.08 -22.53 -22.71
N SER A 325 -9.78 -23.20 -21.59
CA SER A 325 -8.82 -24.32 -21.57
C SER A 325 -9.31 -25.43 -22.50
N ARG A 326 -8.43 -25.93 -23.35
CA ARG A 326 -8.72 -27.05 -24.27
C ARG A 326 -8.86 -28.36 -23.52
#